data_8cfe90711764b4b8e3c64d361d999966
#
_entry.id   8cfe90711764b4b8e3c64d361d999966
#
_cell.length_a   1.000
_cell.length_b   1.000
_cell.length_c   1.000
_cell.angle_alpha   90.00
_cell.angle_beta   90.00
_cell.angle_gamma   90.00
#
_symmetry.space_group_name_H-M   'P 1'
#
loop_
_entity.id
_entity.type
_entity.pdbx_description
1 polymer ?
#
loop_
_entity_poly.entity_id
_entity_poly.type
_entity_poly.pdbx_seq_one_letter_code
_entity_poly.pdbx_strand_id
1 'polypeptide(L)'
;MQDRRDFIKKTVAAAGVIGVAGWSGSLLAAESTRSVLVFDAMGEIREVYGEDLLQEMLDSGLNAITKTMCDPKTFEREALNVALAGIRSFDAWISANPAQVLKATSIADLDRAQREGKIAVFYLIQNSTPFGKDLEMVDTFYGLGLRSVQVTYNYQNWVGAGCKERTNAGLSEFGLQMVEKLNDTNMLIDCSHANMRTMAETIEASRTPVIVSHTGCLAIHENIRNTTDENLRLLADNGGVVGIDQIRPHITTLKDGAFQHYLDHIEHAVNVCGVEHVGIGSDRDHRYIDPTPEYLAELRSEQGGNLNEADLPWFMPELNGPRRMETIWDGLKGRGHSDGALEKIMGANVRRVYTETIG
;
A
#
# COMPACT_ATOMS: atom_id res chain seq x y z
N MET A 1 15.74 29.20 -8.58
CA MET A 1 15.24 27.84 -8.30
C MET A 1 14.91 27.79 -6.82
N GLN A 2 13.62 27.93 -6.49
CA GLN A 2 13.15 27.87 -5.12
C GLN A 2 13.16 26.40 -4.68
N ASP A 3 13.72 26.16 -3.51
CA ASP A 3 14.01 24.82 -2.98
C ASP A 3 12.69 24.04 -2.75
N ARG A 4 12.52 22.92 -3.46
CA ARG A 4 11.36 22.02 -3.36
C ARG A 4 11.20 21.40 -1.96
N ARG A 5 12.18 21.54 -1.07
CA ARG A 5 12.13 21.09 0.33
C ARG A 5 11.06 21.81 1.17
N ASP A 6 10.56 22.96 0.67
CA ASP A 6 9.52 23.75 1.36
C ASP A 6 8.09 23.28 1.10
N PHE A 7 7.88 22.35 0.17
CA PHE A 7 6.54 21.93 -0.26
C PHE A 7 5.76 21.18 0.83
N ILE A 8 6.39 20.24 1.50
CA ILE A 8 5.76 19.50 2.60
C ILE A 8 5.65 20.34 3.89
N LYS A 9 6.36 21.48 3.96
CA LYS A 9 6.40 22.36 5.14
C LYS A 9 5.61 23.65 5.00
N LYS A 10 4.99 23.94 3.86
CA LYS A 10 4.29 25.20 3.60
C LYS A 10 2.89 24.99 3.04
N THR A 11 1.95 24.71 3.89
CA THR A 11 0.58 25.09 3.63
C THR A 11 0.00 25.66 4.92
N VAL A 12 -0.10 26.92 4.99
CA VAL A 12 -0.94 27.90 5.68
C VAL A 12 -0.10 29.07 6.19
N ALA A 13 -0.02 30.10 5.38
CA ALA A 13 0.19 31.47 5.86
C ALA A 13 -0.32 32.45 4.81
N ALA A 14 -1.57 32.83 4.89
CA ALA A 14 -2.05 34.13 4.43
C ALA A 14 -3.45 34.42 4.96
N ALA A 15 -3.56 35.23 6.00
CA ALA A 15 -4.62 36.22 6.15
C ALA A 15 -4.29 37.16 7.33
N GLY A 16 -3.98 38.41 7.00
CA GLY A 16 -4.51 39.60 7.66
C GLY A 16 -3.86 40.08 8.96
N VAL A 17 -2.92 41.00 8.83
CA VAL A 17 -2.51 41.91 9.91
C VAL A 17 -3.34 43.19 9.84
N ILE A 18 -4.04 43.56 10.91
CA ILE A 18 -4.26 44.95 11.35
C ILE A 18 -4.42 44.98 12.87
N GLY A 19 -3.47 45.53 13.57
CA GLY A 19 -3.47 46.64 14.49
C GLY A 19 -3.85 46.47 15.94
N VAL A 20 -2.85 46.86 16.79
CA VAL A 20 -2.84 47.64 18.02
C VAL A 20 -2.90 46.91 19.40
N ALA A 21 -1.74 46.95 20.00
CA ALA A 21 -1.34 47.16 21.42
C ALA A 21 -2.17 46.59 22.58
N GLY A 22 -1.47 45.83 23.44
CA GLY A 22 -1.78 45.79 24.88
C GLY A 22 -1.63 44.41 25.55
N TRP A 23 -0.48 44.13 26.13
CA TRP A 23 -0.16 43.32 27.34
C TRP A 23 -0.80 41.95 27.58
N SER A 24 0.06 41.10 27.88
CA SER A 24 -0.04 39.87 28.72
C SER A 24 0.31 38.59 27.96
N GLY A 25 1.35 37.93 28.49
CA GLY A 25 1.87 36.69 27.94
C GLY A 25 0.78 35.62 27.77
N SER A 26 0.59 35.25 26.55
CA SER A 26 -0.06 34.02 26.19
C SER A 26 0.97 33.17 25.47
N LEU A 27 1.27 32.03 26.03
CA LEU A 27 1.97 30.96 25.38
C LEU A 27 1.24 30.67 24.06
N LEU A 28 1.76 31.20 22.95
CA LEU A 28 1.40 30.75 21.62
C LEU A 28 1.83 29.28 21.56
N ALA A 29 0.87 28.39 21.74
CA ALA A 29 1.01 27.02 21.33
C ALA A 29 1.42 27.07 19.85
N ALA A 30 2.60 26.57 19.53
CA ALA A 30 3.02 26.34 18.16
C ALA A 30 1.92 25.53 17.50
N GLU A 31 1.17 26.13 16.57
CA GLU A 31 0.33 25.37 15.65
C GLU A 31 1.25 24.35 14.97
N SER A 32 1.08 23.10 15.36
CA SER A 32 1.68 21.96 14.68
C SER A 32 1.25 22.07 13.21
N THR A 33 2.18 22.46 12.35
CA THR A 33 2.01 22.26 10.92
C THR A 33 1.81 20.76 10.72
N ARG A 34 0.57 20.30 10.55
CA ARG A 34 0.25 18.92 10.20
C ARG A 34 0.94 18.64 8.88
N SER A 35 2.01 17.87 8.91
CA SER A 35 2.56 17.29 7.70
C SER A 35 1.53 16.31 7.13
N VAL A 36 1.32 16.33 5.83
CA VAL A 36 0.47 15.37 5.14
C VAL A 36 0.98 13.96 5.45
N LEU A 37 0.07 13.07 5.85
CA LEU A 37 0.41 11.66 6.02
C LEU A 37 0.54 11.01 4.64
N VAL A 38 1.70 10.42 4.37
CA VAL A 38 1.93 9.58 3.19
C VAL A 38 2.07 8.13 3.63
N PHE A 39 1.12 7.30 3.22
CA PHE A 39 1.06 5.89 3.57
C PHE A 39 0.93 5.05 2.29
N ASP A 40 1.98 4.32 1.93
CA ASP A 40 1.96 3.34 0.85
C ASP A 40 1.30 2.04 1.35
N ALA A 41 0.09 1.78 0.88
CA ALA A 41 -0.73 0.65 1.33
C ALA A 41 -0.10 -0.71 1.03
N MET A 42 0.73 -0.80 0.01
CA MET A 42 1.63 -1.90 -0.29
C MET A 42 2.77 -1.40 -1.17
N GLY A 43 3.97 -1.51 -0.69
CA GLY A 43 5.18 -1.14 -1.41
C GLY A 43 6.37 -1.94 -0.91
N GLU A 44 7.52 -1.73 -1.53
CA GLU A 44 8.71 -2.45 -1.17
C GLU A 44 9.65 -1.59 -0.32
N ILE A 45 10.11 -2.17 0.76
CA ILE A 45 11.27 -1.74 1.55
C ILE A 45 12.13 -2.97 1.81
N ARG A 46 13.39 -2.93 1.41
CA ARG A 46 14.25 -4.12 1.35
C ARG A 46 15.46 -3.97 2.26
N GLU A 47 15.99 -5.10 2.77
CA GLU A 47 17.16 -5.13 3.66
C GLU A 47 18.44 -4.59 2.99
N VAL A 48 18.44 -4.47 1.66
CA VAL A 48 19.55 -3.87 0.89
C VAL A 48 19.51 -2.34 0.86
N TYR A 49 18.44 -1.69 1.39
CA TYR A 49 18.37 -0.23 1.42
C TYR A 49 19.33 0.31 2.47
N GLY A 50 20.25 1.19 2.02
CA GLY A 50 21.14 1.92 2.91
C GLY A 50 20.52 3.19 3.49
N GLU A 51 21.24 3.80 4.43
CA GLU A 51 20.78 5.01 5.14
C GLU A 51 20.41 6.15 4.18
N ASP A 52 21.18 6.35 3.11
CA ASP A 52 20.93 7.43 2.14
C ASP A 52 19.59 7.28 1.44
N LEU A 53 19.22 6.06 1.01
CA LEU A 53 17.94 5.81 0.36
C LEU A 53 16.78 5.95 1.36
N LEU A 54 16.94 5.42 2.58
CA LEU A 54 15.94 5.58 3.63
C LEU A 54 15.71 7.05 3.98
N GLN A 55 16.78 7.85 4.00
CA GLN A 55 16.68 9.29 4.23
C GLN A 55 15.96 9.99 3.06
N GLU A 56 16.24 9.59 1.81
CA GLU A 56 15.56 10.14 0.64
C GLU A 56 14.07 9.78 0.64
N MET A 57 13.69 8.56 1.07
CA MET A 57 12.29 8.16 1.28
C MET A 57 11.59 9.05 2.33
N LEU A 58 12.25 9.32 3.46
CA LEU A 58 11.76 10.23 4.49
C LEU A 58 11.63 11.67 3.98
N ASP A 59 12.64 12.16 3.27
CA ASP A 59 12.65 13.50 2.67
C ASP A 59 11.57 13.68 1.60
N SER A 60 11.14 12.58 0.95
CA SER A 60 9.99 12.56 0.04
C SER A 60 8.63 12.58 0.75
N GLY A 61 8.63 12.50 2.08
CA GLY A 61 7.45 12.56 2.92
C GLY A 61 6.83 11.20 3.27
N LEU A 62 7.43 10.07 2.90
CA LEU A 62 6.90 8.75 3.25
C LEU A 62 6.90 8.54 4.77
N ASN A 63 5.71 8.34 5.35
CA ASN A 63 5.54 8.12 6.79
C ASN A 63 5.27 6.67 7.14
N ALA A 64 4.59 5.94 6.25
CA ALA A 64 4.24 4.54 6.48
C ALA A 64 4.24 3.74 5.18
N ILE A 65 4.53 2.46 5.32
CA ILE A 65 4.50 1.49 4.24
C ILE A 65 4.07 0.13 4.77
N THR A 66 3.24 -0.57 4.01
CA THR A 66 2.95 -1.98 4.25
C THR A 66 3.84 -2.82 3.35
N LYS A 67 4.57 -3.78 3.95
CA LYS A 67 5.57 -4.62 3.27
C LYS A 67 5.25 -6.10 3.40
N THR A 68 5.36 -6.84 2.29
CA THR A 68 5.26 -8.30 2.32
C THR A 68 6.49 -8.95 2.97
N MET A 69 6.24 -9.98 3.78
CA MET A 69 7.26 -10.65 4.58
C MET A 69 7.75 -11.98 3.98
N CYS A 70 7.17 -12.43 2.87
CA CYS A 70 7.57 -13.68 2.22
C CYS A 70 7.32 -13.64 0.71
N ASP A 71 7.96 -14.58 -0.02
CA ASP A 71 7.59 -14.84 -1.42
C ASP A 71 6.19 -15.48 -1.47
N PRO A 72 5.21 -14.78 -2.06
CA PRO A 72 3.81 -15.25 -2.10
C PRO A 72 3.59 -16.45 -3.01
N LYS A 73 4.59 -16.86 -3.78
CA LYS A 73 4.52 -18.02 -4.70
C LYS A 73 4.83 -19.35 -4.00
N THR A 74 5.19 -19.31 -2.72
CA THR A 74 5.48 -20.53 -1.93
C THR A 74 4.20 -21.14 -1.36
N PHE A 75 4.21 -22.47 -1.19
CA PHE A 75 3.08 -23.25 -0.70
C PHE A 75 3.49 -24.20 0.42
N GLU A 76 2.50 -24.73 1.14
CA GLU A 76 2.65 -25.76 2.17
C GLU A 76 3.69 -25.35 3.24
N ARG A 77 4.49 -26.29 3.69
CA ARG A 77 5.50 -26.09 4.74
C ARG A 77 6.58 -25.07 4.34
N GLU A 78 6.88 -24.96 3.06
CA GLU A 78 7.84 -23.99 2.55
C GLU A 78 7.34 -22.56 2.80
N ALA A 79 6.06 -22.29 2.52
CA ALA A 79 5.46 -20.97 2.75
C ALA A 79 5.59 -20.52 4.22
N LEU A 80 5.32 -21.43 5.17
CA LEU A 80 5.50 -21.14 6.60
C LEU A 80 6.97 -20.81 6.92
N ASN A 81 7.90 -21.63 6.44
CA ASN A 81 9.33 -21.43 6.72
C ASN A 81 9.86 -20.11 6.14
N VAL A 82 9.46 -19.79 4.91
CA VAL A 82 9.87 -18.55 4.22
C VAL A 82 9.29 -17.32 4.95
N ALA A 83 8.02 -17.36 5.36
CA ALA A 83 7.40 -16.27 6.10
C ALA A 83 8.06 -16.04 7.46
N LEU A 84 8.33 -17.08 8.24
CA LEU A 84 9.02 -16.97 9.53
C LEU A 84 10.46 -16.46 9.37
N ALA A 85 11.17 -16.94 8.34
CA ALA A 85 12.52 -16.48 8.05
C ALA A 85 12.52 -15.00 7.63
N GLY A 86 11.59 -14.58 6.79
CA GLY A 86 11.45 -13.18 6.35
C GLY A 86 11.15 -12.23 7.51
N ILE A 87 10.20 -12.57 8.39
CA ILE A 87 9.90 -11.77 9.58
C ILE A 87 11.15 -11.62 10.46
N ARG A 88 11.85 -12.73 10.74
CA ARG A 88 13.05 -12.69 11.56
C ARG A 88 14.18 -11.86 10.96
N SER A 89 14.42 -12.01 9.65
CA SER A 89 15.45 -11.25 8.93
C SER A 89 15.12 -9.75 8.94
N PHE A 90 13.88 -9.41 8.65
CA PHE A 90 13.48 -8.02 8.59
C PHE A 90 13.40 -7.35 9.97
N ASP A 91 13.02 -8.07 11.03
CA ASP A 91 13.11 -7.59 12.41
C ASP A 91 14.56 -7.24 12.80
N ALA A 92 15.52 -8.06 12.37
CA ALA A 92 16.94 -7.79 12.60
C ALA A 92 17.39 -6.54 11.82
N TRP A 93 16.94 -6.37 10.56
CA TRP A 93 17.25 -5.20 9.76
C TRP A 93 16.64 -3.91 10.33
N ILE A 94 15.37 -3.92 10.80
CA ILE A 94 14.76 -2.76 11.48
C ILE A 94 15.58 -2.40 12.72
N SER A 95 15.99 -3.41 13.50
CA SER A 95 16.81 -3.19 14.71
C SER A 95 18.18 -2.58 14.40
N ALA A 96 18.71 -2.81 13.20
CA ALA A 96 19.96 -2.22 12.73
C ALA A 96 19.79 -0.80 12.16
N ASN A 97 18.57 -0.39 11.83
CA ASN A 97 18.25 0.92 11.23
C ASN A 97 17.27 1.76 12.10
N PRO A 98 17.47 1.87 13.42
CA PRO A 98 16.49 2.43 14.35
C PRO A 98 16.29 3.95 14.17
N ALA A 99 17.18 4.63 13.44
CA ALA A 99 17.08 6.05 13.16
C ALA A 99 15.99 6.38 12.12
N GLN A 100 15.80 5.52 11.10
CA GLN A 100 14.92 5.79 9.97
C GLN A 100 13.64 4.95 9.93
N VAL A 101 13.64 3.76 10.54
CA VAL A 101 12.50 2.83 10.45
C VAL A 101 12.02 2.36 11.80
N LEU A 102 10.75 1.98 11.86
CA LEU A 102 10.10 1.45 13.04
C LEU A 102 9.09 0.37 12.63
N LYS A 103 9.14 -0.81 13.27
CA LYS A 103 8.09 -1.82 13.12
C LYS A 103 6.80 -1.31 13.74
N ALA A 104 5.74 -1.24 12.96
CA ALA A 104 4.43 -0.79 13.41
C ALA A 104 3.46 -1.96 13.56
N THR A 105 2.78 -2.04 14.69
CA THR A 105 1.77 -3.03 15.01
C THR A 105 0.46 -2.41 15.46
N SER A 106 0.40 -1.09 15.54
CA SER A 106 -0.76 -0.29 15.93
C SER A 106 -0.68 1.11 15.31
N ILE A 107 -1.79 1.84 15.35
CA ILE A 107 -1.81 3.26 14.95
C ILE A 107 -0.97 4.13 15.90
N ALA A 108 -0.87 3.75 17.16
CA ALA A 108 0.03 4.45 18.10
C ALA A 108 1.52 4.34 17.68
N ASP A 109 1.92 3.23 17.02
CA ASP A 109 3.26 3.09 16.45
C ASP A 109 3.45 4.00 15.23
N LEU A 110 2.44 4.13 14.37
CA LEU A 110 2.45 5.07 13.24
C LEU A 110 2.61 6.51 13.75
N ASP A 111 1.82 6.91 14.75
CA ASP A 111 1.90 8.24 15.34
C ASP A 111 3.27 8.49 16.01
N ARG A 112 3.84 7.47 16.62
CA ARG A 112 5.20 7.52 17.18
C ARG A 112 6.24 7.70 16.07
N ALA A 113 6.16 6.92 15.01
CA ALA A 113 7.08 7.02 13.86
C ALA A 113 7.05 8.43 13.26
N GLN A 114 5.85 9.00 13.05
CA GLN A 114 5.71 10.38 12.55
C GLN A 114 6.37 11.41 13.47
N ARG A 115 6.16 11.29 14.80
CA ARG A 115 6.79 12.22 15.77
C ARG A 115 8.31 12.09 15.81
N GLU A 116 8.82 10.87 15.59
CA GLU A 116 10.26 10.57 15.61
C GLU A 116 10.94 10.78 14.24
N GLY A 117 10.18 11.13 13.20
CA GLY A 117 10.70 11.31 11.84
C GLY A 117 11.16 9.98 11.18
N LYS A 118 10.43 8.88 11.42
CA LYS A 118 10.73 7.55 10.92
C LYS A 118 9.63 7.03 9.99
N ILE A 119 9.97 6.02 9.19
CA ILE A 119 8.99 5.26 8.41
C ILE A 119 8.41 4.15 9.29
N ALA A 120 7.09 4.15 9.47
CA ALA A 120 6.36 3.05 10.10
C ALA A 120 6.23 1.89 9.10
N VAL A 121 6.69 0.69 9.43
CA VAL A 121 6.60 -0.49 8.56
C VAL A 121 5.59 -1.47 9.15
N PHE A 122 4.46 -1.63 8.47
CA PHE A 122 3.46 -2.66 8.78
C PHE A 122 3.77 -3.93 7.99
N TYR A 123 3.60 -5.07 8.63
CA TYR A 123 3.85 -6.38 8.02
C TYR A 123 2.60 -6.95 7.37
N LEU A 124 2.78 -7.42 6.15
CA LEU A 124 1.80 -8.11 5.32
C LEU A 124 2.37 -9.46 4.87
N ILE A 125 1.52 -10.44 4.63
CA ILE A 125 1.81 -11.56 3.74
C ILE A 125 0.84 -11.54 2.56
N GLN A 126 1.39 -11.64 1.34
CA GLN A 126 0.60 -11.53 0.10
C GLN A 126 -0.09 -12.85 -0.31
N ASN A 127 -0.15 -13.81 0.59
CA ASN A 127 -0.85 -15.08 0.37
C ASN A 127 -1.11 -15.75 1.73
N SER A 128 -2.29 -16.28 1.98
CA SER A 128 -2.61 -16.98 3.23
C SER A 128 -1.98 -18.39 3.34
N THR A 129 -1.21 -18.83 2.34
CA THR A 129 -0.55 -20.15 2.32
C THR A 129 0.36 -20.43 3.52
N PRO A 130 1.04 -19.45 4.18
CA PRO A 130 1.81 -19.72 5.40
C PRO A 130 0.97 -20.24 6.57
N PHE A 131 -0.33 -20.00 6.59
CA PHE A 131 -1.22 -20.53 7.63
C PHE A 131 -1.60 -22.01 7.40
N GLY A 132 -1.42 -22.53 6.17
CA GLY A 132 -1.84 -23.89 5.83
C GLY A 132 -3.35 -24.06 6.00
N LYS A 133 -3.74 -25.11 6.72
CA LYS A 133 -5.14 -25.41 7.12
C LYS A 133 -5.38 -25.19 8.61
N ASP A 134 -4.52 -24.42 9.27
CA ASP A 134 -4.57 -24.18 10.70
C ASP A 134 -4.89 -22.72 10.99
N LEU A 135 -6.13 -22.44 11.40
CA LEU A 135 -6.59 -21.10 11.73
C LEU A 135 -5.85 -20.48 12.93
N GLU A 136 -5.31 -21.30 13.86
CA GLU A 136 -4.53 -20.80 15.00
C GLU A 136 -3.20 -20.16 14.59
N MET A 137 -2.75 -20.43 13.37
CA MET A 137 -1.58 -19.75 12.81
C MET A 137 -1.81 -18.25 12.62
N VAL A 138 -3.05 -17.79 12.47
CA VAL A 138 -3.39 -16.36 12.43
C VAL A 138 -2.93 -15.67 13.72
N ASP A 139 -3.26 -16.25 14.90
CA ASP A 139 -2.83 -15.69 16.19
C ASP A 139 -1.31 -15.71 16.34
N THR A 140 -0.67 -16.78 15.86
CA THR A 140 0.78 -16.91 15.88
C THR A 140 1.44 -15.78 15.08
N PHE A 141 1.00 -15.54 13.86
CA PHE A 141 1.54 -14.47 13.01
C PHE A 141 1.17 -13.08 13.53
N TYR A 142 -0.03 -12.91 14.09
CA TYR A 142 -0.41 -11.66 14.76
C TYR A 142 0.55 -11.34 15.92
N GLY A 143 0.88 -12.36 16.73
CA GLY A 143 1.88 -12.25 17.80
C GLY A 143 3.29 -11.90 17.29
N LEU A 144 3.65 -12.32 16.07
CA LEU A 144 4.90 -11.95 15.41
C LEU A 144 4.86 -10.53 14.79
N GLY A 145 3.73 -9.83 14.89
CA GLY A 145 3.57 -8.45 14.41
C GLY A 145 2.96 -8.30 13.04
N LEU A 146 2.46 -9.38 12.42
CA LEU A 146 1.70 -9.30 11.17
C LEU A 146 0.40 -8.52 11.42
N ARG A 147 0.01 -7.64 10.52
CA ARG A 147 -1.21 -6.84 10.63
C ARG A 147 -2.09 -6.88 9.41
N SER A 148 -1.61 -7.41 8.29
CA SER A 148 -2.41 -7.58 7.08
C SER A 148 -2.12 -8.91 6.39
N VAL A 149 -3.13 -9.46 5.72
CA VAL A 149 -3.05 -10.74 5.00
C VAL A 149 -3.85 -10.66 3.71
N GLN A 150 -3.21 -10.97 2.59
CA GLN A 150 -3.94 -11.25 1.35
C GLN A 150 -4.54 -12.66 1.40
N VAL A 151 -5.82 -12.75 1.07
CA VAL A 151 -6.55 -14.03 1.08
C VAL A 151 -5.96 -15.01 0.06
N THR A 152 -5.55 -14.51 -1.10
CA THR A 152 -4.91 -15.29 -2.18
C THR A 152 -3.80 -14.49 -2.83
N TYR A 153 -2.86 -15.19 -3.50
CA TYR A 153 -2.01 -14.60 -4.54
C TYR A 153 -2.61 -14.93 -5.92
N ASN A 154 -1.78 -15.14 -6.92
CA ASN A 154 -2.22 -15.27 -8.32
C ASN A 154 -3.05 -16.54 -8.62
N TYR A 155 -2.87 -17.62 -7.87
CA TYR A 155 -3.52 -18.91 -8.09
C TYR A 155 -4.36 -19.33 -6.89
N GLN A 156 -5.09 -20.42 -7.04
CA GLN A 156 -5.92 -20.97 -5.98
C GLN A 156 -5.06 -21.49 -4.82
N ASN A 157 -5.50 -21.17 -3.61
CA ASN A 157 -5.01 -21.76 -2.36
C ASN A 157 -6.19 -22.38 -1.57
N TRP A 158 -6.01 -22.65 -0.28
CA TRP A 158 -7.09 -23.21 0.57
C TRP A 158 -8.24 -22.25 0.82
N VAL A 159 -7.99 -20.93 0.73
CA VAL A 159 -8.97 -19.87 1.05
C VAL A 159 -9.84 -19.54 -0.16
N GLY A 160 -9.26 -19.38 -1.33
CA GLY A 160 -10.00 -18.96 -2.52
C GLY A 160 -9.15 -19.00 -3.80
N ALA A 161 -9.67 -18.43 -4.86
CA ALA A 161 -9.03 -18.37 -6.16
C ALA A 161 -8.41 -17.00 -6.43
N GLY A 162 -7.14 -16.98 -6.88
CA GLY A 162 -6.44 -15.79 -7.33
C GLY A 162 -6.79 -15.38 -8.76
N CYS A 163 -6.34 -14.19 -9.17
CA CYS A 163 -6.69 -13.59 -10.46
C CYS A 163 -6.20 -14.38 -11.71
N LYS A 164 -5.14 -15.18 -11.57
CA LYS A 164 -4.62 -16.03 -12.65
C LYS A 164 -5.16 -17.46 -12.61
N GLU A 165 -6.06 -17.79 -11.67
CA GLU A 165 -6.67 -19.10 -11.65
C GLU A 165 -7.60 -19.31 -12.85
N ARG A 166 -7.61 -20.52 -13.42
CA ARG A 166 -8.42 -20.85 -14.60
C ARG A 166 -9.91 -20.90 -14.32
N THR A 167 -10.27 -21.15 -13.07
CA THR A 167 -11.67 -21.23 -12.65
C THR A 167 -12.08 -19.92 -11.99
N ASN A 168 -13.34 -19.53 -12.17
CA ASN A 168 -13.91 -18.40 -11.44
C ASN A 168 -14.52 -18.88 -10.12
N ALA A 169 -13.73 -19.63 -9.31
CA ALA A 169 -14.12 -20.01 -7.96
C ALA A 169 -14.04 -18.80 -7.03
N GLY A 170 -14.92 -18.74 -6.04
CA GLY A 170 -14.88 -17.76 -4.96
C GLY A 170 -14.15 -18.28 -3.73
N LEU A 171 -14.58 -17.84 -2.55
CA LEU A 171 -14.11 -18.39 -1.28
C LEU A 171 -14.48 -19.86 -1.15
N SER A 172 -13.59 -20.65 -0.57
CA SER A 172 -13.92 -21.98 -0.10
C SER A 172 -14.63 -21.91 1.25
N GLU A 173 -15.19 -23.03 1.70
CA GLU A 173 -15.73 -23.12 3.07
C GLU A 173 -14.68 -22.81 4.15
N PHE A 174 -13.43 -23.25 3.92
CA PHE A 174 -12.30 -22.87 4.76
C PHE A 174 -11.96 -21.37 4.63
N GLY A 175 -12.20 -20.79 3.45
CA GLY A 175 -12.02 -19.36 3.20
C GLY A 175 -12.96 -18.50 4.04
N LEU A 176 -14.24 -18.90 4.18
CA LEU A 176 -15.18 -18.22 5.06
C LEU A 176 -14.73 -18.26 6.52
N GLN A 177 -14.26 -19.43 7.00
CA GLN A 177 -13.70 -19.56 8.34
C GLN A 177 -12.43 -18.71 8.54
N MET A 178 -11.59 -18.60 7.51
CA MET A 178 -10.40 -17.75 7.54
C MET A 178 -10.77 -16.27 7.65
N VAL A 179 -11.76 -15.78 6.88
CA VAL A 179 -12.26 -14.39 6.97
C VAL A 179 -12.80 -14.11 8.37
N GLU A 180 -13.59 -15.02 8.95
CA GLU A 180 -14.07 -14.90 10.32
C GLU A 180 -12.92 -14.81 11.33
N LYS A 181 -11.93 -15.72 11.25
CA LYS A 181 -10.76 -15.73 12.13
C LYS A 181 -9.91 -14.47 12.01
N LEU A 182 -9.71 -13.95 10.79
CA LEU A 182 -8.99 -12.70 10.57
C LEU A 182 -9.70 -11.51 11.21
N ASN A 183 -11.05 -11.46 11.11
CA ASN A 183 -11.86 -10.44 11.78
C ASN A 183 -11.75 -10.53 13.31
N ASP A 184 -11.83 -11.74 13.87
CA ASP A 184 -11.75 -11.98 15.32
C ASP A 184 -10.40 -11.60 15.91
N THR A 185 -9.33 -11.71 15.10
CA THR A 185 -7.95 -11.40 15.49
C THR A 185 -7.60 -9.92 15.23
N ASN A 186 -8.48 -9.11 14.67
CA ASN A 186 -8.20 -7.74 14.19
C ASN A 186 -7.05 -7.70 13.17
N MET A 187 -7.01 -8.67 12.28
CA MET A 187 -6.06 -8.74 11.16
C MET A 187 -6.72 -8.08 9.93
N LEU A 188 -6.11 -7.07 9.34
CA LEU A 188 -6.61 -6.44 8.13
C LEU A 188 -6.61 -7.42 6.97
N ILE A 189 -7.77 -7.61 6.35
CA ILE A 189 -7.92 -8.46 5.18
C ILE A 189 -7.61 -7.66 3.94
N ASP A 190 -6.72 -8.20 3.10
CA ASP A 190 -6.36 -7.62 1.80
C ASP A 190 -6.84 -8.54 0.67
N CYS A 191 -7.58 -7.96 -0.27
CA CYS A 191 -8.16 -8.66 -1.41
C CYS A 191 -7.38 -8.50 -2.71
N SER A 192 -6.21 -7.85 -2.70
CA SER A 192 -5.35 -7.77 -3.88
C SER A 192 -4.98 -9.16 -4.37
N HIS A 193 -4.79 -9.33 -5.67
CA HIS A 193 -4.55 -10.61 -6.34
C HIS A 193 -5.73 -11.60 -6.33
N ALA A 194 -6.75 -11.42 -5.52
CA ALA A 194 -7.95 -12.26 -5.61
C ALA A 194 -8.63 -12.11 -6.98
N ASN A 195 -9.26 -13.18 -7.49
CA ASN A 195 -10.15 -13.00 -8.63
C ASN A 195 -11.40 -12.20 -8.20
N MET A 196 -12.17 -11.73 -9.17
CA MET A 196 -13.30 -10.83 -8.89
C MET A 196 -14.33 -11.44 -7.94
N ARG A 197 -14.57 -12.75 -8.04
CA ARG A 197 -15.53 -13.45 -7.19
C ARG A 197 -15.01 -13.66 -5.77
N THR A 198 -13.75 -14.10 -5.62
CA THR A 198 -13.12 -14.22 -4.30
C THR A 198 -13.08 -12.86 -3.60
N MET A 199 -12.76 -11.78 -4.34
CA MET A 199 -12.76 -10.42 -3.82
C MET A 199 -14.14 -10.03 -3.30
N ALA A 200 -15.19 -10.17 -4.13
CA ALA A 200 -16.55 -9.83 -3.76
C ALA A 200 -17.01 -10.63 -2.52
N GLU A 201 -16.89 -11.96 -2.55
CA GLU A 201 -17.30 -12.82 -1.44
C GLU A 201 -16.50 -12.54 -0.14
N THR A 202 -15.22 -12.13 -0.24
CA THR A 202 -14.42 -11.73 0.92
C THR A 202 -14.92 -10.41 1.52
N ILE A 203 -15.22 -9.42 0.68
CA ILE A 203 -15.76 -8.13 1.12
C ILE A 203 -17.13 -8.32 1.81
N GLU A 204 -18.01 -9.14 1.21
CA GLU A 204 -19.34 -9.43 1.76
C GLU A 204 -19.27 -10.20 3.08
N ALA A 205 -18.31 -11.12 3.22
CA ALA A 205 -18.15 -11.93 4.43
C ALA A 205 -17.48 -11.17 5.59
N SER A 206 -16.72 -10.11 5.29
CA SER A 206 -15.98 -9.37 6.30
C SER A 206 -16.87 -8.45 7.13
N ARG A 207 -16.70 -8.48 8.44
CA ARG A 207 -17.39 -7.60 9.40
C ARG A 207 -16.65 -6.28 9.63
N THR A 208 -15.42 -6.19 9.18
CA THR A 208 -14.55 -5.00 9.28
C THR A 208 -14.20 -4.51 7.89
N PRO A 209 -13.80 -3.23 7.73
CA PRO A 209 -13.31 -2.74 6.46
C PRO A 209 -12.16 -3.60 5.93
N VAL A 210 -12.18 -3.89 4.63
CA VAL A 210 -11.09 -4.59 3.93
C VAL A 210 -10.30 -3.62 3.07
N ILE A 211 -9.13 -4.04 2.63
CA ILE A 211 -8.32 -3.28 1.68
C ILE A 211 -8.12 -4.07 0.39
N VAL A 212 -8.08 -3.38 -0.75
CA VAL A 212 -7.45 -3.87 -1.97
C VAL A 212 -6.18 -3.06 -2.12
N SER A 213 -5.10 -3.53 -1.51
CA SER A 213 -3.91 -2.71 -1.26
C SER A 213 -3.22 -2.20 -2.53
N HIS A 214 -3.27 -2.97 -3.63
CA HIS A 214 -2.64 -2.62 -4.91
C HIS A 214 -3.36 -3.27 -6.10
N THR A 215 -3.95 -2.44 -6.97
CA THR A 215 -4.68 -2.86 -8.18
C THR A 215 -4.83 -1.67 -9.13
N GLY A 216 -5.33 -1.91 -10.34
CA GLY A 216 -5.85 -0.88 -11.23
C GLY A 216 -7.37 -1.01 -11.43
N CYS A 217 -7.94 -0.16 -12.28
CA CYS A 217 -9.35 -0.19 -12.65
C CYS A 217 -9.54 -0.90 -14.00
N LEU A 218 -10.31 -1.99 -14.01
CA LEU A 218 -10.56 -2.77 -15.23
C LEU A 218 -11.23 -1.94 -16.33
N ALA A 219 -12.09 -0.99 -15.95
CA ALA A 219 -12.78 -0.10 -16.88
C ALA A 219 -11.83 0.87 -17.62
N ILE A 220 -10.64 1.15 -17.06
CA ILE A 220 -9.62 2.01 -17.70
C ILE A 220 -8.66 1.17 -18.54
N HIS A 221 -8.22 0.03 -18.01
CA HIS A 221 -7.30 -0.86 -18.68
C HIS A 221 -7.63 -2.32 -18.40
N GLU A 222 -7.91 -3.09 -19.46
CA GLU A 222 -8.19 -4.53 -19.35
C GLU A 222 -6.91 -5.27 -18.95
N ASN A 223 -6.83 -5.63 -17.68
CA ASN A 223 -5.75 -6.44 -17.12
C ASN A 223 -6.32 -7.36 -16.04
N ILE A 224 -5.82 -8.59 -15.99
CA ILE A 224 -6.27 -9.61 -15.04
C ILE A 224 -6.05 -9.21 -13.57
N ARG A 225 -5.14 -8.25 -13.31
CA ARG A 225 -4.83 -7.69 -11.99
C ARG A 225 -5.81 -6.59 -11.56
N ASN A 226 -6.57 -6.04 -12.50
CA ASN A 226 -7.41 -4.87 -12.27
C ASN A 226 -8.81 -5.28 -11.79
N THR A 227 -9.37 -4.48 -10.88
CA THR A 227 -10.68 -4.74 -10.29
C THR A 227 -11.81 -4.05 -11.03
N THR A 228 -13.02 -4.60 -10.91
CA THR A 228 -14.24 -4.06 -11.55
C THR A 228 -14.84 -2.90 -10.75
N ASP A 229 -15.62 -2.06 -11.43
CA ASP A 229 -16.38 -0.99 -10.78
C ASP A 229 -17.40 -1.52 -9.75
N GLU A 230 -17.91 -2.74 -9.98
CA GLU A 230 -18.81 -3.40 -9.04
C GLU A 230 -18.09 -3.69 -7.71
N ASN A 231 -16.90 -4.27 -7.78
CA ASN A 231 -16.10 -4.54 -6.59
C ASN A 231 -15.59 -3.25 -5.92
N LEU A 232 -15.31 -2.18 -6.69
CA LEU A 232 -14.98 -0.87 -6.11
C LEU A 232 -16.14 -0.30 -5.29
N ARG A 233 -17.39 -0.41 -5.79
CA ARG A 233 -18.56 0.03 -5.03
C ARG A 233 -18.80 -0.82 -3.79
N LEU A 234 -18.71 -2.13 -3.94
CA LEU A 234 -18.84 -3.07 -2.82
C LEU A 234 -17.80 -2.80 -1.72
N LEU A 235 -16.55 -2.52 -2.13
CA LEU A 235 -15.46 -2.13 -1.22
C LEU A 235 -15.80 -0.84 -0.46
N ALA A 236 -16.34 0.16 -1.15
CA ALA A 236 -16.75 1.43 -0.53
C ALA A 236 -17.90 1.23 0.46
N ASP A 237 -18.91 0.41 0.09
CA ASP A 237 -20.03 0.07 0.97
C ASP A 237 -19.58 -0.66 2.25
N ASN A 238 -18.52 -1.45 2.18
CA ASN A 238 -17.86 -2.09 3.33
C ASN A 238 -17.03 -1.10 4.17
N GLY A 239 -16.75 0.12 3.68
CA GLY A 239 -15.86 1.10 4.33
C GLY A 239 -14.39 0.92 3.97
N GLY A 240 -14.06 0.07 3.02
CA GLY A 240 -12.70 -0.26 2.62
C GLY A 240 -11.97 0.82 1.80
N VAL A 241 -10.77 0.49 1.34
CA VAL A 241 -9.91 1.35 0.52
C VAL A 241 -9.26 0.55 -0.60
N VAL A 242 -9.23 1.13 -1.82
CA VAL A 242 -8.45 0.63 -2.95
C VAL A 242 -7.17 1.44 -3.10
N GLY A 243 -6.01 0.77 -3.14
CA GLY A 243 -4.71 1.35 -3.52
C GLY A 243 -4.44 1.16 -5.01
N ILE A 244 -4.11 2.22 -5.72
CA ILE A 244 -3.76 2.13 -7.14
C ILE A 244 -2.28 1.81 -7.29
N ASP A 245 -1.97 0.70 -8.01
CA ASP A 245 -0.61 0.22 -8.19
C ASP A 245 0.16 1.01 -9.26
N GLN A 246 1.50 0.88 -9.25
CA GLN A 246 2.39 1.61 -10.14
C GLN A 246 3.14 0.68 -11.10
N ILE A 247 2.65 -0.52 -11.27
CA ILE A 247 3.17 -1.46 -12.27
C ILE A 247 2.61 -1.06 -13.63
N ARG A 248 3.45 -0.51 -14.51
CA ARG A 248 2.99 0.03 -15.79
C ARG A 248 2.10 -0.90 -16.59
N PRO A 249 2.40 -2.21 -16.78
CA PRO A 249 1.54 -3.12 -17.52
C PRO A 249 0.15 -3.33 -16.92
N HIS A 250 -0.06 -3.07 -15.63
CA HIS A 250 -1.39 -3.11 -15.01
C HIS A 250 -2.19 -1.85 -15.31
N ILE A 251 -1.49 -0.75 -15.59
CA ILE A 251 -2.08 0.58 -15.75
C ILE A 251 -2.34 0.89 -17.23
N THR A 252 -1.39 0.54 -18.12
CA THR A 252 -1.50 0.82 -19.54
C THR A 252 -0.49 0.02 -20.37
N THR A 253 -0.80 -0.21 -21.63
CA THR A 253 0.18 -0.72 -22.61
C THR A 253 1.09 0.37 -23.16
N LEU A 254 0.74 1.65 -22.99
CA LEU A 254 1.56 2.77 -23.47
C LEU A 254 2.82 2.91 -22.63
N LYS A 255 3.93 3.24 -23.30
CA LYS A 255 5.22 3.52 -22.66
C LYS A 255 5.36 5.01 -22.34
N ASP A 256 4.99 5.85 -23.30
CA ASP A 256 5.00 7.30 -23.15
C ASP A 256 3.66 7.77 -22.55
N GLY A 257 3.71 8.67 -21.58
CA GLY A 257 2.52 9.22 -20.93
C GLY A 257 1.83 8.25 -19.97
N ALA A 258 2.45 7.12 -19.62
CA ALA A 258 1.88 6.14 -18.70
C ALA A 258 1.48 6.74 -17.34
N PHE A 259 2.20 7.73 -16.86
CA PHE A 259 1.86 8.45 -15.63
C PHE A 259 0.50 9.15 -15.72
N GLN A 260 0.11 9.67 -16.88
CA GLN A 260 -1.22 10.28 -17.04
C GLN A 260 -2.32 9.24 -16.91
N HIS A 261 -2.12 8.03 -17.46
CA HIS A 261 -3.05 6.90 -17.29
C HIS A 261 -3.12 6.44 -15.83
N TYR A 262 -2.00 6.47 -15.09
CA TYR A 262 -2.02 6.19 -13.66
C TYR A 262 -2.94 7.16 -12.90
N LEU A 263 -2.87 8.45 -13.21
CA LEU A 263 -3.77 9.45 -12.64
C LEU A 263 -5.23 9.21 -13.07
N ASP A 264 -5.48 8.75 -14.32
CA ASP A 264 -6.81 8.39 -14.78
C ASP A 264 -7.43 7.24 -13.96
N HIS A 265 -6.61 6.24 -13.56
CA HIS A 265 -7.06 5.16 -12.65
C HIS A 265 -7.48 5.70 -11.28
N ILE A 266 -6.70 6.62 -10.70
CA ILE A 266 -7.03 7.25 -9.41
C ILE A 266 -8.35 8.02 -9.54
N GLU A 267 -8.49 8.86 -10.57
CA GLU A 267 -9.70 9.65 -10.79
C GLU A 267 -10.92 8.77 -11.06
N HIS A 268 -10.76 7.70 -11.83
CA HIS A 268 -11.83 6.73 -12.06
C HIS A 268 -12.29 6.08 -10.74
N ALA A 269 -11.34 5.60 -9.93
CA ALA A 269 -11.66 5.03 -8.62
C ALA A 269 -12.39 6.06 -7.73
N VAL A 270 -11.92 7.32 -7.69
CA VAL A 270 -12.59 8.41 -6.95
C VAL A 270 -14.03 8.63 -7.48
N ASN A 271 -14.24 8.57 -8.78
CA ASN A 271 -15.56 8.75 -9.38
C ASN A 271 -16.51 7.58 -9.11
N VAL A 272 -15.99 6.35 -8.97
CA VAL A 272 -16.79 5.13 -8.77
C VAL A 272 -17.13 4.90 -7.30
N CYS A 273 -16.14 5.03 -6.41
CA CYS A 273 -16.29 4.67 -5.00
C CYS A 273 -16.11 5.84 -4.02
N GLY A 274 -15.83 7.05 -4.53
CA GLY A 274 -15.64 8.23 -3.67
C GLY A 274 -14.21 8.40 -3.17
N VAL A 275 -13.82 9.65 -2.91
CA VAL A 275 -12.47 10.01 -2.50
C VAL A 275 -12.04 9.42 -1.15
N GLU A 276 -12.99 9.05 -0.30
CA GLU A 276 -12.74 8.42 1.02
C GLU A 276 -12.24 6.97 0.91
N HIS A 277 -12.31 6.36 -0.28
CA HIS A 277 -12.06 4.96 -0.51
C HIS A 277 -10.87 4.69 -1.46
N VAL A 278 -10.09 5.72 -1.77
CA VAL A 278 -8.93 5.62 -2.68
C VAL A 278 -7.64 5.94 -1.95
N GLY A 279 -6.60 5.17 -2.24
CA GLY A 279 -5.26 5.33 -1.70
C GLY A 279 -4.19 4.98 -2.74
N ILE A 280 -2.94 4.97 -2.29
CA ILE A 280 -1.78 4.56 -3.07
C ILE A 280 -1.29 3.21 -2.54
N GLY A 281 -1.07 2.26 -3.45
CA GLY A 281 -0.39 1.01 -3.14
C GLY A 281 0.60 0.72 -4.24
N SER A 282 1.83 1.18 -4.07
CA SER A 282 2.78 1.32 -5.19
C SER A 282 3.18 0.01 -5.84
N ASP A 283 3.27 -1.07 -5.07
CA ASP A 283 3.86 -2.37 -5.47
C ASP A 283 5.25 -2.19 -6.10
N ARG A 284 6.02 -1.20 -5.60
CA ARG A 284 7.27 -0.75 -6.23
C ARG A 284 8.43 -0.63 -5.26
N ASP A 285 9.61 -0.99 -5.78
CA ASP A 285 10.91 -0.68 -5.18
C ASP A 285 11.16 0.84 -5.13
N HIS A 286 11.79 1.32 -4.08
CA HIS A 286 12.16 2.73 -3.92
C HIS A 286 13.52 3.08 -4.53
N ARG A 287 14.33 2.09 -4.93
CA ARG A 287 15.57 2.35 -5.67
C ARG A 287 15.26 2.96 -7.03
N TYR A 288 16.17 3.77 -7.53
CA TYR A 288 16.15 4.12 -8.95
C TYR A 288 16.47 2.86 -9.76
N ILE A 289 15.52 2.47 -10.61
CA ILE A 289 15.67 1.29 -11.45
C ILE A 289 16.25 1.71 -12.78
N ASP A 290 17.42 1.14 -13.10
CA ASP A 290 18.01 1.15 -14.44
C ASP A 290 17.73 -0.23 -15.07
N PRO A 291 17.17 -0.33 -16.29
CA PRO A 291 16.83 -1.59 -16.94
C PRO A 291 18.09 -2.32 -17.44
N THR A 292 19.01 -2.63 -16.53
CA THR A 292 20.21 -3.43 -16.80
C THR A 292 19.86 -4.90 -17.09
N PRO A 293 20.76 -5.67 -17.71
CA PRO A 293 20.57 -7.11 -17.89
C PRO A 293 20.33 -7.85 -16.59
N GLU A 294 20.96 -7.43 -15.48
CA GLU A 294 20.80 -8.00 -14.14
C GLU A 294 19.39 -7.75 -13.60
N TYR A 295 18.91 -6.51 -13.68
CA TYR A 295 17.53 -6.17 -13.32
C TYR A 295 16.51 -6.97 -14.14
N LEU A 296 16.70 -7.08 -15.45
CA LEU A 296 15.81 -7.84 -16.32
C LEU A 296 15.83 -9.34 -16.00
N ALA A 297 16.97 -9.88 -15.55
CA ALA A 297 17.07 -11.28 -15.11
C ALA A 297 16.33 -11.49 -13.77
N GLU A 298 16.46 -10.57 -12.82
CA GLU A 298 15.71 -10.57 -11.56
C GLU A 298 14.21 -10.52 -11.84
N LEU A 299 13.75 -9.56 -12.64
CA LEU A 299 12.34 -9.40 -13.02
C LEU A 299 11.78 -10.64 -13.73
N ARG A 300 12.56 -11.26 -14.65
CA ARG A 300 12.15 -12.53 -15.27
C ARG A 300 11.96 -13.65 -14.26
N SER A 301 12.85 -13.74 -13.29
CA SER A 301 12.75 -14.73 -12.21
C SER A 301 11.50 -14.47 -11.36
N GLU A 302 11.24 -13.23 -10.97
CA GLU A 302 10.05 -12.83 -10.22
C GLU A 302 8.75 -13.12 -10.98
N GLN A 303 8.75 -12.97 -12.30
CA GLN A 303 7.59 -13.28 -13.18
C GLN A 303 7.52 -14.75 -13.59
N GLY A 304 8.28 -15.64 -12.97
CA GLY A 304 8.27 -17.08 -13.26
C GLY A 304 8.76 -17.44 -14.65
N GLY A 305 9.67 -16.66 -15.22
CA GLY A 305 10.23 -16.87 -16.56
C GLY A 305 9.37 -16.35 -17.72
N ASN A 306 8.17 -15.85 -17.46
CA ASN A 306 7.17 -15.44 -18.47
C ASN A 306 7.10 -13.92 -18.66
N LEU A 307 8.21 -13.21 -18.55
CA LEU A 307 8.25 -11.77 -18.80
C LEU A 307 8.03 -11.50 -20.29
N ASN A 308 6.95 -10.76 -20.60
CA ASN A 308 6.71 -10.28 -21.95
C ASN A 308 7.54 -8.99 -22.16
N GLU A 309 8.40 -8.99 -23.18
CA GLU A 309 9.25 -7.82 -23.49
C GLU A 309 8.44 -6.58 -23.90
N ALA A 310 7.21 -6.75 -24.38
CA ALA A 310 6.30 -5.64 -24.65
C ALA A 310 5.89 -4.89 -23.37
N ASP A 311 5.96 -5.56 -22.22
CA ASP A 311 5.64 -4.98 -20.91
C ASP A 311 6.79 -4.17 -20.30
N LEU A 312 7.94 -4.08 -20.99
CA LEU A 312 9.06 -3.25 -20.55
C LEU A 312 8.96 -1.80 -21.06
N PRO A 313 9.37 -0.81 -20.26
CA PRO A 313 9.79 -0.92 -18.87
C PRO A 313 8.61 -1.28 -17.96
N TRP A 314 8.88 -2.04 -16.90
CA TRP A 314 7.90 -2.48 -15.91
C TRP A 314 7.42 -1.35 -15.00
N PHE A 315 8.05 -0.20 -15.09
CA PHE A 315 7.80 1.00 -14.29
C PHE A 315 7.46 2.20 -15.18
N MET A 316 6.87 3.21 -14.56
CA MET A 316 6.66 4.54 -15.16
C MET A 316 7.88 5.42 -14.81
N PRO A 317 8.56 6.03 -15.80
CA PRO A 317 9.77 6.82 -15.56
C PRO A 317 9.56 7.95 -14.53
N GLU A 318 8.40 8.59 -14.54
CA GLU A 318 8.04 9.67 -13.63
C GLU A 318 7.92 9.22 -12.17
N LEU A 319 7.64 7.92 -11.94
CA LEU A 319 7.50 7.31 -10.62
C LEU A 319 8.70 6.43 -10.24
N ASN A 320 9.80 6.51 -10.98
CA ASN A 320 11.00 5.74 -10.70
C ASN A 320 11.81 6.41 -9.58
N GLY A 321 12.03 5.68 -8.50
CA GLY A 321 12.76 6.16 -7.33
C GLY A 321 11.89 6.60 -6.15
N PRO A 322 12.49 7.12 -5.08
CA PRO A 322 11.81 7.37 -3.80
C PRO A 322 10.86 8.59 -3.81
N ARG A 323 11.02 9.52 -4.76
CA ARG A 323 10.25 10.78 -4.78
C ARG A 323 8.90 10.68 -5.52
N ARG A 324 8.42 9.48 -5.77
CA ARG A 324 7.18 9.21 -6.51
C ARG A 324 5.93 9.85 -5.89
N MET A 325 5.87 9.92 -4.57
CA MET A 325 4.69 10.46 -3.88
C MET A 325 4.51 11.95 -4.11
N GLU A 326 5.60 12.72 -4.20
CA GLU A 326 5.55 14.13 -4.59
C GLU A 326 5.03 14.30 -6.03
N THR A 327 5.51 13.45 -6.95
CA THR A 327 5.06 13.46 -8.36
C THR A 327 3.57 13.17 -8.48
N ILE A 328 3.05 12.21 -7.70
CA ILE A 328 1.61 11.90 -7.67
C ILE A 328 0.81 13.08 -7.12
N TRP A 329 1.26 13.66 -6.01
CA TRP A 329 0.63 14.85 -5.44
C TRP A 329 0.54 15.99 -6.46
N ASP A 330 1.66 16.34 -7.10
CA ASP A 330 1.74 17.41 -8.09
C ASP A 330 0.84 17.10 -9.30
N GLY A 331 0.81 15.86 -9.76
CA GLY A 331 -0.01 15.42 -10.87
C GLY A 331 -1.51 15.58 -10.60
N LEU A 332 -1.98 15.09 -9.45
CA LEU A 332 -3.39 15.23 -9.05
C LEU A 332 -3.76 16.69 -8.74
N LYS A 333 -2.85 17.44 -8.13
CA LYS A 333 -3.03 18.88 -7.91
C LYS A 333 -3.18 19.64 -9.23
N GLY A 334 -2.36 19.30 -10.23
CA GLY A 334 -2.44 19.85 -11.59
C GLY A 334 -3.76 19.54 -12.30
N ARG A 335 -4.45 18.45 -11.91
CA ARG A 335 -5.78 18.07 -12.41
C ARG A 335 -6.93 18.70 -11.60
N GLY A 336 -6.63 19.52 -10.58
CA GLY A 336 -7.61 20.31 -9.85
C GLY A 336 -8.14 19.67 -8.57
N HIS A 337 -7.53 18.58 -8.09
CA HIS A 337 -7.87 18.03 -6.78
C HIS A 337 -7.54 18.99 -5.64
N SER A 338 -8.43 19.10 -4.66
CA SER A 338 -8.19 19.90 -3.46
C SER A 338 -7.17 19.26 -2.53
N ASP A 339 -6.48 20.06 -1.71
CA ASP A 339 -5.51 19.54 -0.74
C ASP A 339 -6.15 18.50 0.19
N GLY A 340 -7.39 18.73 0.63
CA GLY A 340 -8.10 17.75 1.48
C GLY A 340 -8.41 16.42 0.76
N ALA A 341 -8.63 16.42 -0.56
CA ALA A 341 -8.76 15.19 -1.34
C ALA A 341 -7.39 14.48 -1.46
N LEU A 342 -6.34 15.25 -1.69
CA LEU A 342 -4.98 14.72 -1.79
C LEU A 342 -4.51 14.10 -0.47
N GLU A 343 -4.74 14.76 0.67
CA GLU A 343 -4.42 14.21 2.01
C GLU A 343 -5.08 12.85 2.23
N LYS A 344 -6.33 12.69 1.80
CA LYS A 344 -7.07 11.41 1.89
C LYS A 344 -6.40 10.34 1.04
N ILE A 345 -6.17 10.61 -0.24
CA ILE A 345 -5.57 9.68 -1.20
C ILE A 345 -4.14 9.30 -0.78
N MET A 346 -3.34 10.26 -0.32
CA MET A 346 -1.94 10.01 0.02
C MET A 346 -1.75 9.13 1.25
N GLY A 347 -2.74 9.05 2.17
CA GLY A 347 -2.56 8.18 3.33
C GLY A 347 -3.66 8.19 4.37
N ALA A 348 -4.47 9.25 4.49
CA ALA A 348 -5.48 9.34 5.55
C ALA A 348 -6.54 8.23 5.43
N ASN A 349 -6.92 7.84 4.22
CA ASN A 349 -7.87 6.75 3.98
C ASN A 349 -7.30 5.39 4.41
N VAL A 350 -6.05 5.10 4.06
CA VAL A 350 -5.36 3.87 4.50
C VAL A 350 -5.25 3.83 6.02
N ARG A 351 -4.81 4.95 6.63
CA ARG A 351 -4.78 5.08 8.10
C ARG A 351 -6.15 4.80 8.74
N ARG A 352 -7.24 5.31 8.14
CA ARG A 352 -8.60 5.06 8.65
C ARG A 352 -8.91 3.57 8.71
N VAL A 353 -8.70 2.85 7.61
CA VAL A 353 -8.95 1.40 7.56
C VAL A 353 -8.09 0.65 8.59
N TYR A 354 -6.83 1.01 8.72
CA TYR A 354 -5.96 0.44 9.76
C TYR A 354 -6.49 0.77 11.17
N THR A 355 -6.96 1.99 11.43
CA THR A 355 -7.52 2.39 12.73
C THR A 355 -8.76 1.58 13.08
N GLU A 356 -9.65 1.39 12.11
CA GLU A 356 -10.93 0.67 12.29
C GLU A 356 -10.74 -0.84 12.44
N THR A 357 -9.59 -1.37 11.99
CA THR A 357 -9.32 -2.81 12.00
C THR A 357 -8.34 -3.24 13.08
N ILE A 358 -7.16 -2.59 13.15
CA ILE A 358 -6.09 -3.03 14.06
C ILE A 358 -5.96 -2.17 15.32
N GLY A 359 -6.56 -0.98 15.39
CA GLY A 359 -6.54 -0.07 16.55
C GLY A 359 -5.35 0.87 16.62
#